data_71eb8ac4637fa6b1d4698a000c0ea37b
#
_entry.id   71eb8ac4637fa6b1d4698a000c0ea37b
#
_cell.length_a   1.000
_cell.length_b   1.000
_cell.length_c   1.000
_cell.angle_alpha   90.00
_cell.angle_beta   90.00
_cell.angle_gamma   90.00
#
_symmetry.space_group_name_H-M   'P 1'
#
loop_
_entity.id
_entity.type
_entity.pdbx_description
1 polymer ?
#
loop_
_entity_poly.entity_id
_entity_poly.type
_entity_poly.pdbx_seq_one_letter_code
_entity_poly.pdbx_strand_id
1 'polypeptide(L)'
;MNPKTGISSNPSIGPAAFRLGILTIAEKWALHFHAVTSHAAPDYLAGRFPAQVEEDNYLVPGNALPSDELCSVLSKLATGEFLVCEGQWLGAHLRRDQCLEFLETGDFRPFQQQEGGRQLFRALGRNWEIFQWNESELERDFEYITRGRQSVELPSGNQWHGKRIFIEEGARVLSSSINSTTGPIYL
;
A
#
# COMPACT_ATOMS: atom_id res chain seq x y z
N MET A 1 8.97 13.65 -15.11
CA MET A 1 9.22 12.87 -13.89
C MET A 1 8.94 11.42 -14.25
N ASN A 2 9.94 10.56 -14.21
CA ASN A 2 9.71 9.12 -14.41
C ASN A 2 8.89 8.59 -13.23
N PRO A 3 7.88 7.75 -13.45
CA PRO A 3 7.15 7.12 -12.36
C PRO A 3 8.13 6.25 -11.55
N LYS A 4 8.17 6.47 -10.24
CA LYS A 4 8.91 5.60 -9.32
C LYS A 4 8.17 4.27 -9.21
N THR A 5 8.88 3.16 -9.23
CA THR A 5 8.27 1.84 -9.11
C THR A 5 8.49 1.31 -7.70
N GLY A 6 7.42 0.93 -7.02
CA GLY A 6 7.48 0.25 -5.73
C GLY A 6 7.43 -1.26 -5.93
N ILE A 7 8.42 -1.99 -5.44
CA ILE A 7 8.46 -3.45 -5.48
C ILE A 7 8.22 -3.98 -4.07
N SER A 8 7.23 -4.84 -3.91
CA SER A 8 6.98 -5.56 -2.67
C SER A 8 7.71 -6.91 -2.71
N SER A 9 8.73 -7.09 -1.88
CA SER A 9 9.42 -8.37 -1.73
C SER A 9 8.88 -9.14 -0.53
N ASN A 10 8.09 -10.17 -0.79
CA ASN A 10 7.81 -11.20 0.20
C ASN A 10 7.70 -12.56 -0.51
N PRO A 11 8.30 -13.63 0.00
CA PRO A 11 8.31 -14.96 -0.63
C PRO A 11 6.95 -15.66 -0.70
N SER A 12 5.89 -15.00 -0.31
CA SER A 12 4.52 -15.48 -0.54
C SER A 12 3.69 -14.41 -1.24
N ILE A 13 2.91 -14.77 -2.26
CA ILE A 13 1.82 -13.93 -2.82
C ILE A 13 0.79 -13.64 -1.72
N GLY A 14 1.20 -13.40 -0.60
CA GLY A 14 0.24 -13.35 0.43
C GLY A 14 -0.17 -11.91 0.72
N PRO A 15 0.60 -11.18 1.50
CA PRO A 15 0.04 -10.03 2.21
C PRO A 15 -0.24 -8.82 1.32
N ALA A 16 0.58 -8.54 0.31
CA ALA A 16 0.42 -7.34 -0.51
C ALA A 16 -0.85 -7.35 -1.38
N ALA A 17 -1.36 -8.54 -1.73
CA ALA A 17 -2.61 -8.72 -2.45
C ALA A 17 -3.84 -8.74 -1.53
N PHE A 18 -3.66 -8.75 -0.21
CA PHE A 18 -4.79 -8.71 0.71
C PHE A 18 -5.44 -7.33 0.72
N ARG A 19 -6.77 -7.35 0.62
CA ARG A 19 -7.58 -6.16 0.81
C ARG A 19 -7.75 -5.92 2.31
N LEU A 20 -7.40 -4.71 2.71
CA LEU A 20 -7.52 -4.25 4.09
C LEU A 20 -8.09 -2.82 4.06
N GLY A 21 -9.34 -2.67 4.39
CA GLY A 21 -10.10 -1.48 4.10
C GLY A 21 -10.67 -1.51 2.66
N ILE A 22 -10.60 -0.40 1.94
CA ILE A 22 -11.08 -0.26 0.56
C ILE A 22 -10.06 -0.84 -0.44
N LEU A 23 -8.78 -0.70 -0.14
CA LEU A 23 -7.66 -1.01 -1.03
C LEU A 23 -6.89 -2.26 -0.60
N THR A 24 -6.19 -2.89 -1.54
CA THR A 24 -5.13 -3.85 -1.22
C THR A 24 -3.90 -3.12 -0.70
N ILE A 25 -3.02 -3.82 0.01
CA ILE A 25 -1.77 -3.22 0.51
C ILE A 25 -0.92 -2.68 -0.66
N ALA A 26 -0.88 -3.39 -1.79
CA ALA A 26 -0.16 -2.92 -2.98
C ALA A 26 -0.77 -1.63 -3.56
N GLU A 27 -2.10 -1.55 -3.64
CA GLU A 27 -2.80 -0.33 -4.09
C GLU A 27 -2.52 0.86 -3.15
N LYS A 28 -2.47 0.63 -1.83
CA LYS A 28 -2.10 1.66 -0.86
C LYS A 28 -0.69 2.20 -1.13
N TRP A 29 0.29 1.33 -1.34
CA TRP A 29 1.65 1.73 -1.69
C TRP A 29 1.71 2.49 -3.02
N ALA A 30 0.98 2.02 -4.04
CA ALA A 30 0.89 2.70 -5.34
C ALA A 30 0.40 4.14 -5.19
N LEU A 31 -0.64 4.35 -4.38
CA LEU A 31 -1.20 5.68 -4.13
C LEU A 31 -0.23 6.58 -3.37
N HIS A 32 0.38 6.10 -2.27
CA HIS A 32 1.29 6.93 -1.45
C HIS A 32 2.56 7.34 -2.21
N PHE A 33 3.10 6.47 -3.06
CA PHE A 33 4.28 6.79 -3.88
C PHE A 33 3.95 7.40 -5.24
N HIS A 34 2.67 7.44 -5.63
CA HIS A 34 2.25 7.80 -6.99
C HIS A 34 3.03 6.99 -8.04
N ALA A 35 3.15 5.69 -7.83
CA ALA A 35 4.00 4.78 -8.58
C ALA A 35 3.28 3.48 -8.91
N VAL A 36 3.77 2.79 -9.94
CA VAL A 36 3.31 1.44 -10.24
C VAL A 36 3.95 0.47 -9.25
N THR A 37 3.16 -0.42 -8.68
CA THR A 37 3.65 -1.49 -7.81
C THR A 37 3.74 -2.80 -8.57
N SER A 38 4.80 -3.57 -8.31
CA SER A 38 4.94 -4.96 -8.75
C SER A 38 5.31 -5.85 -7.57
N HIS A 39 5.21 -7.15 -7.76
CA HIS A 39 5.47 -8.11 -6.68
C HIS A 39 6.74 -8.91 -7.01
N ALA A 40 7.68 -8.97 -6.07
CA ALA A 40 8.72 -9.97 -6.11
C ALA A 40 8.10 -11.30 -5.60
N ALA A 41 7.69 -12.13 -6.53
CA ALA A 41 7.09 -13.42 -6.25
C ALA A 41 8.15 -14.53 -6.26
N PRO A 42 7.97 -15.62 -5.51
CA PRO A 42 8.78 -16.81 -5.64
C PRO A 42 8.77 -17.36 -7.08
N ASP A 43 9.83 -18.09 -7.47
CA ASP A 43 10.03 -18.58 -8.83
C ASP A 43 8.82 -19.30 -9.45
N TYR A 44 8.12 -20.12 -8.64
CA TYR A 44 6.92 -20.84 -9.11
C TYR A 44 5.74 -19.93 -9.45
N LEU A 45 5.80 -18.66 -9.07
CA LEU A 45 4.78 -17.64 -9.33
C LEU A 45 5.30 -16.49 -10.20
N ALA A 46 6.61 -16.39 -10.40
CA ALA A 46 7.26 -15.33 -11.18
C ALA A 46 6.70 -15.24 -12.60
N GLY A 47 6.34 -16.38 -13.20
CA GLY A 47 5.71 -16.41 -14.53
C GLY A 47 4.35 -15.73 -14.59
N ARG A 48 3.61 -15.68 -13.47
CA ARG A 48 2.29 -15.03 -13.38
C ARG A 48 2.37 -13.61 -12.84
N PHE A 49 3.37 -13.33 -12.03
CA PHE A 49 3.59 -12.04 -11.36
C PHE A 49 5.06 -11.64 -11.51
N PRO A 50 5.48 -11.23 -12.72
CA PRO A 50 6.86 -10.82 -12.94
C PRO A 50 7.16 -9.53 -12.17
N ALA A 51 8.29 -9.50 -11.48
CA ALA A 51 8.79 -8.28 -10.88
C ALA A 51 9.18 -7.28 -11.98
N GLN A 52 8.64 -6.09 -11.92
CA GLN A 52 9.03 -4.99 -12.80
C GLN A 52 10.10 -4.17 -12.07
N VAL A 53 11.33 -4.24 -12.54
CA VAL A 53 12.47 -3.52 -11.97
C VAL A 53 12.83 -2.36 -12.90
N GLU A 54 12.70 -1.15 -12.38
CA GLU A 54 13.03 0.09 -13.08
C GLU A 54 14.44 0.58 -12.70
N GLU A 55 14.85 1.74 -13.22
CA GLU A 55 16.14 2.34 -12.88
C GLU A 55 16.20 2.77 -11.40
N ASP A 56 15.06 3.13 -10.81
CA ASP A 56 14.92 3.60 -9.44
C ASP A 56 13.77 2.88 -8.74
N ASN A 57 14.05 2.15 -7.66
CA ASN A 57 13.09 1.26 -7.04
C ASN A 57 13.01 1.46 -5.52
N TYR A 58 11.78 1.47 -5.01
CA TYR A 58 11.52 1.32 -3.59
C TYR A 58 11.04 -0.10 -3.29
N LEU A 59 11.81 -0.84 -2.51
CA LEU A 59 11.41 -2.15 -2.02
C LEU A 59 10.76 -1.99 -0.65
N VAL A 60 9.64 -2.67 -0.43
CA VAL A 60 8.93 -2.67 0.85
C VAL A 60 8.44 -4.07 1.20
N PRO A 61 8.36 -4.44 2.49
CA PRO A 61 7.76 -5.70 2.89
C PRO A 61 6.30 -5.78 2.43
N GLY A 62 5.89 -6.89 1.82
CA GLY A 62 4.54 -7.04 1.28
C GLY A 62 3.42 -7.02 2.32
N ASN A 63 3.74 -7.18 3.59
CA ASN A 63 2.82 -7.07 4.71
C ASN A 63 2.87 -5.72 5.43
N ALA A 64 3.76 -4.80 5.03
CA ALA A 64 3.86 -3.48 5.62
C ALA A 64 2.79 -2.55 5.07
N LEU A 65 2.16 -1.79 5.96
CA LEU A 65 1.18 -0.77 5.62
C LEU A 65 1.87 0.59 5.45
N PRO A 66 1.60 1.32 4.38
CA PRO A 66 2.14 2.68 4.23
C PRO A 66 1.53 3.64 5.24
N SER A 67 2.32 4.64 5.61
CA SER A 67 1.88 5.85 6.27
C SER A 67 2.61 7.04 5.66
N ASP A 68 2.05 8.25 5.81
CA ASP A 68 2.70 9.47 5.29
C ASP A 68 4.10 9.64 5.89
N GLU A 69 4.28 9.29 7.18
CA GLU A 69 5.57 9.34 7.86
C GLU A 69 6.56 8.34 7.28
N LEU A 70 6.16 7.06 7.11
CA LEU A 70 7.03 6.03 6.55
C LEU A 70 7.41 6.36 5.11
N CYS A 71 6.45 6.79 4.30
CA CYS A 71 6.70 7.20 2.91
C CYS A 71 7.63 8.41 2.84
N SER A 72 7.49 9.39 3.75
CA SER A 72 8.39 10.53 3.84
C SER A 72 9.81 10.13 4.21
N VAL A 73 10.00 9.16 5.10
CA VAL A 73 11.32 8.64 5.47
C VAL A 73 11.93 7.86 4.31
N LEU A 74 11.19 6.92 3.72
CA LEU A 74 11.66 6.13 2.57
C LEU A 74 12.07 7.00 1.38
N SER A 75 11.29 8.05 1.09
CA SER A 75 11.60 8.96 -0.03
C SER A 75 12.86 9.81 0.17
N LYS A 76 13.38 9.88 1.39
CA LYS A 76 14.64 10.58 1.72
C LYS A 76 15.86 9.66 1.74
N LEU A 77 15.67 8.35 1.65
CA LEU A 77 16.79 7.42 1.54
C LEU A 77 17.60 7.72 0.28
N ALA A 78 18.91 7.72 0.44
CA ALA A 78 19.80 7.72 -0.71
C ALA A 78 19.75 6.35 -1.40
N THR A 79 20.11 6.31 -2.67
CA THR A 79 20.21 5.05 -3.41
C THR A 79 21.24 4.13 -2.78
N GLY A 80 20.87 2.88 -2.55
CA GLY A 80 21.70 1.90 -1.84
C GLY A 80 21.50 1.91 -0.33
N GLU A 81 20.50 2.62 0.17
CA GLU A 81 20.13 2.61 1.59
C GLU A 81 18.91 1.76 1.86
N PHE A 82 18.85 1.16 3.04
CA PHE A 82 17.70 0.46 3.55
C PHE A 82 17.36 0.88 4.98
N LEU A 83 16.07 0.89 5.28
CA LEU A 83 15.52 1.32 6.57
C LEU A 83 15.20 0.11 7.44
N VAL A 84 15.68 0.13 8.68
CA VAL A 84 15.42 -0.90 9.70
C VAL A 84 14.83 -0.26 10.94
N CYS A 85 13.95 -0.95 11.62
CA CYS A 85 13.45 -0.58 12.93
C CYS A 85 13.44 -1.81 13.83
N GLU A 86 14.14 -1.75 14.96
CA GLU A 86 14.26 -2.87 15.92
C GLU A 86 14.64 -4.21 15.24
N GLY A 87 15.54 -4.16 14.27
CA GLY A 87 16.00 -5.32 13.50
C GLY A 87 15.02 -5.81 12.43
N GLN A 88 13.91 -5.13 12.23
CA GLN A 88 12.95 -5.43 11.16
C GLN A 88 13.14 -4.48 10.00
N TRP A 89 13.22 -5.03 8.80
CA TRP A 89 13.31 -4.27 7.58
C TRP A 89 11.98 -3.58 7.24
N LEU A 90 12.04 -2.28 6.94
CA LEU A 90 10.89 -1.44 6.60
C LEU A 90 10.82 -1.05 5.12
N GLY A 91 11.96 -1.01 4.44
CA GLY A 91 12.06 -0.70 3.04
C GLY A 91 13.47 -0.33 2.61
N ALA A 92 13.70 -0.25 1.31
CA ALA A 92 14.98 0.13 0.72
C ALA A 92 14.78 0.98 -0.53
N HIS A 93 15.76 1.82 -0.85
CA HIS A 93 15.86 2.58 -2.08
C HIS A 93 17.03 2.08 -2.90
N LEU A 94 16.78 1.37 -4.00
CA LEU A 94 17.77 0.65 -4.78
C LEU A 94 17.69 0.98 -6.27
N ARG A 95 18.85 1.07 -6.93
CA ARG A 95 18.93 1.07 -8.39
C ARG A 95 18.61 -0.31 -8.95
N ARG A 96 18.45 -0.37 -10.26
CA ARG A 96 18.12 -1.59 -10.99
C ARG A 96 19.05 -2.74 -10.67
N ASP A 97 20.37 -2.54 -10.76
CA ASP A 97 21.39 -3.52 -10.49
C ASP A 97 21.34 -4.04 -9.05
N GLN A 98 21.24 -3.14 -8.10
CA GLN A 98 21.13 -3.46 -6.67
C GLN A 98 19.80 -4.17 -6.33
N CYS A 99 18.71 -3.77 -6.97
CA CYS A 99 17.43 -4.41 -6.80
C CYS A 99 17.45 -5.85 -7.31
N LEU A 100 18.02 -6.10 -8.49
CA LEU A 100 18.16 -7.45 -9.03
C LEU A 100 19.04 -8.33 -8.14
N GLU A 101 20.19 -7.82 -7.68
CA GLU A 101 21.07 -8.51 -6.73
C GLU A 101 20.33 -8.88 -5.43
N PHE A 102 19.57 -7.92 -4.87
CA PHE A 102 18.77 -8.20 -3.67
C PHE A 102 17.66 -9.23 -3.91
N LEU A 103 16.97 -9.17 -5.05
CA LEU A 103 15.92 -10.14 -5.37
C LEU A 103 16.47 -11.56 -5.56
N GLU A 104 17.71 -11.70 -6.02
CA GLU A 104 18.39 -12.98 -6.18
C GLU A 104 18.96 -13.52 -4.85
N THR A 105 19.57 -12.67 -4.05
CA THR A 105 20.32 -13.07 -2.84
C THR A 105 19.54 -12.94 -1.54
N GLY A 106 18.60 -12.00 -1.47
CA GLY A 106 17.92 -11.60 -0.23
C GLY A 106 18.83 -10.90 0.78
N ASP A 107 20.03 -10.46 0.36
CA ASP A 107 21.07 -9.96 1.24
C ASP A 107 21.15 -8.43 1.25
N PHE A 108 20.98 -7.83 2.43
CA PHE A 108 21.14 -6.39 2.65
C PHE A 108 22.57 -5.95 3.02
N ARG A 109 23.49 -6.87 3.29
CA ARG A 109 24.86 -6.52 3.71
C ARG A 109 25.62 -5.57 2.79
N PRO A 110 25.40 -5.57 1.45
CA PRO A 110 26.04 -4.61 0.57
C PRO A 110 25.52 -3.18 0.69
N PHE A 111 24.38 -2.98 1.37
CA PHE A 111 23.69 -1.69 1.42
C PHE A 111 23.88 -0.98 2.76
N GLN A 112 23.69 0.34 2.75
CA GLN A 112 23.85 1.15 3.96
C GLN A 112 22.57 1.12 4.79
N GLN A 113 22.68 0.71 6.06
CA GLN A 113 21.58 0.68 7.01
C GLN A 113 21.28 2.06 7.58
N GLN A 114 20.00 2.40 7.61
CA GLN A 114 19.44 3.55 8.33
C GLN A 114 18.47 3.05 9.40
N GLU A 115 18.52 3.67 10.60
CA GLU A 115 17.62 3.32 11.68
C GLU A 115 16.35 4.19 11.64
N GLY A 116 15.20 3.53 11.70
CA GLY A 116 13.89 4.16 11.77
C GLY A 116 13.27 4.11 13.16
N GLY A 117 12.41 5.08 13.46
CA GLY A 117 11.64 5.07 14.70
C GLY A 117 10.52 4.01 14.70
N ARG A 118 10.21 3.45 15.88
CA ARG A 118 9.19 2.40 16.06
C ARG A 118 7.80 2.79 15.55
N GLN A 119 7.47 4.08 15.60
CA GLN A 119 6.19 4.61 15.09
C GLN A 119 6.00 4.41 13.58
N LEU A 120 7.07 4.14 12.83
CA LEU A 120 7.01 3.90 11.39
C LEU A 120 6.56 2.49 11.04
N PHE A 121 6.66 1.56 12.01
CA PHE A 121 6.42 0.15 11.76
C PHE A 121 4.95 -0.21 11.98
N ARG A 122 4.26 -0.56 10.90
CA ARG A 122 2.94 -1.16 10.93
C ARG A 122 2.86 -2.23 9.84
N ALA A 123 2.92 -3.47 10.25
CA ALA A 123 2.87 -4.60 9.32
C ALA A 123 1.96 -5.71 9.86
N LEU A 124 1.25 -6.37 8.96
CA LEU A 124 0.45 -7.55 9.29
C LEU A 124 1.38 -8.71 9.65
N GLY A 125 1.35 -9.13 10.91
CA GLY A 125 2.07 -10.31 11.39
C GLY A 125 1.21 -11.56 11.39
N ARG A 126 -0.10 -11.41 11.46
CA ARG A 126 -1.07 -12.51 11.62
C ARG A 126 -2.35 -12.28 10.83
N ASN A 127 -2.95 -13.35 10.32
CA ASN A 127 -4.14 -13.26 9.46
C ASN A 127 -5.35 -12.62 10.13
N TRP A 128 -5.52 -12.75 11.44
CA TRP A 128 -6.66 -12.13 12.14
C TRP A 128 -6.51 -10.62 12.34
N GLU A 129 -5.31 -10.06 12.21
CA GLU A 129 -5.09 -8.61 12.26
C GLU A 129 -5.78 -7.90 11.09
N ILE A 130 -6.04 -8.61 10.00
CA ILE A 130 -6.84 -8.11 8.88
C ILE A 130 -8.22 -7.66 9.40
N PHE A 131 -8.88 -8.50 10.20
CA PHE A 131 -10.19 -8.17 10.75
C PHE A 131 -10.11 -7.07 11.80
N GLN A 132 -9.09 -7.08 12.65
CA GLN A 132 -8.90 -6.08 13.70
C GLN A 132 -8.62 -4.69 13.15
N TRP A 133 -7.88 -4.61 12.05
CA TRP A 133 -7.44 -3.33 11.48
C TRP A 133 -8.34 -2.85 10.33
N ASN A 134 -9.22 -3.70 9.83
CA ASN A 134 -10.03 -3.39 8.65
C ASN A 134 -10.83 -2.09 8.81
N GLU A 135 -11.44 -1.86 9.97
CA GLU A 135 -12.21 -0.65 10.24
C GLU A 135 -11.32 0.60 10.16
N SER A 136 -10.19 0.59 10.88
CA SER A 136 -9.26 1.73 10.88
C SER A 136 -8.61 1.99 9.52
N GLU A 137 -8.40 0.93 8.74
CA GLU A 137 -7.84 1.06 7.39
C GLU A 137 -8.90 1.52 6.37
N LEU A 138 -10.15 1.12 6.55
CA LEU A 138 -11.26 1.64 5.74
C LEU A 138 -11.43 3.14 5.92
N GLU A 139 -11.35 3.62 7.17
CA GLU A 139 -11.39 5.05 7.49
C GLU A 139 -10.23 5.81 6.80
N ARG A 140 -9.01 5.29 6.92
CA ARG A 140 -7.82 5.90 6.30
C ARG A 140 -7.91 5.92 4.78
N ASP A 141 -8.30 4.81 4.18
CA ASP A 141 -8.45 4.72 2.73
C ASP A 141 -9.50 5.71 2.24
N PHE A 142 -10.66 5.77 2.91
CA PHE A 142 -11.72 6.71 2.56
C PHE A 142 -11.21 8.15 2.56
N GLU A 143 -10.57 8.59 3.66
CA GLU A 143 -10.00 9.94 3.76
C GLU A 143 -8.94 10.20 2.67
N TYR A 144 -8.12 9.19 2.36
CA TYR A 144 -7.05 9.34 1.39
C TYR A 144 -7.57 9.43 -0.05
N ILE A 145 -8.44 8.49 -0.45
CA ILE A 145 -8.94 8.42 -1.84
C ILE A 145 -9.97 9.50 -2.18
N THR A 146 -10.65 10.06 -1.17
CA THR A 146 -11.64 11.13 -1.39
C THR A 146 -11.07 12.54 -1.22
N ARG A 147 -9.83 12.66 -0.74
CA ARG A 147 -9.18 13.96 -0.47
C ARG A 147 -9.13 14.84 -1.73
N GLY A 148 -9.76 16.00 -1.66
CA GLY A 148 -9.79 16.97 -2.77
C GLY A 148 -10.67 16.57 -3.94
N ARG A 149 -11.44 15.49 -3.83
CA ARG A 149 -12.37 15.00 -4.87
C ARG A 149 -13.81 15.31 -4.49
N GLN A 150 -14.67 15.35 -5.49
CA GLN A 150 -16.11 15.54 -5.31
C GLN A 150 -16.84 14.25 -5.66
N SER A 151 -17.74 13.85 -4.76
CA SER A 151 -18.68 12.76 -5.01
C SER A 151 -19.68 13.18 -6.10
N VAL A 152 -20.12 12.25 -6.93
CA VAL A 152 -21.31 12.49 -7.74
C VAL A 152 -22.54 12.63 -6.84
N GLU A 153 -23.59 13.27 -7.36
CA GLU A 153 -24.84 13.46 -6.63
C GLU A 153 -25.49 12.12 -6.25
N LEU A 154 -26.10 12.11 -5.09
CA LEU A 154 -26.84 10.94 -4.59
C LEU A 154 -28.02 10.64 -5.51
N PRO A 155 -28.13 9.44 -6.10
CA PRO A 155 -29.24 9.11 -6.99
C PRO A 155 -30.60 9.17 -6.29
N SER A 156 -31.60 9.75 -6.94
CA SER A 156 -32.97 9.80 -6.43
C SER A 156 -33.57 8.39 -6.27
N GLY A 157 -34.57 8.25 -5.41
CA GLY A 157 -35.23 6.97 -5.16
C GLY A 157 -34.50 6.06 -4.16
N ASN A 158 -33.46 6.57 -3.50
CA ASN A 158 -32.76 5.89 -2.42
C ASN A 158 -32.95 6.64 -1.09
N GLN A 159 -32.75 5.97 0.02
CA GLN A 159 -32.74 6.56 1.36
C GLN A 159 -31.30 6.68 1.86
N TRP A 160 -30.89 7.88 2.25
CA TRP A 160 -29.53 8.20 2.66
C TRP A 160 -29.51 8.74 4.09
N HIS A 161 -28.67 8.13 4.93
CA HIS A 161 -28.47 8.55 6.31
C HIS A 161 -26.97 8.79 6.55
N GLY A 162 -26.65 9.92 7.19
CA GLY A 162 -25.26 10.34 7.41
C GLY A 162 -24.73 11.23 6.30
N LYS A 163 -23.44 11.60 6.40
CA LYS A 163 -22.80 12.58 5.50
C LYS A 163 -21.49 12.06 4.86
N ARG A 164 -20.97 10.95 5.35
CA ARG A 164 -19.68 10.40 4.89
C ARG A 164 -19.93 9.35 3.81
N ILE A 165 -20.45 9.80 2.68
CA ILE A 165 -20.76 8.97 1.51
C ILE A 165 -20.02 9.57 0.32
N PHE A 166 -19.25 8.75 -0.38
CA PHE A 166 -18.60 9.12 -1.62
C PHE A 166 -19.02 8.15 -2.73
N ILE A 167 -19.47 8.68 -3.83
CA ILE A 167 -19.97 7.92 -4.98
C ILE A 167 -19.11 8.26 -6.19
N GLU A 168 -18.50 7.24 -6.78
CA GLU A 168 -17.73 7.36 -8.01
C GLU A 168 -18.64 7.53 -9.22
N GLU A 169 -18.09 8.15 -10.26
CA GLU A 169 -18.77 8.23 -11.55
C GLU A 169 -19.00 6.81 -12.10
N GLY A 170 -20.25 6.54 -12.52
CA GLY A 170 -20.66 5.23 -13.02
C GLY A 170 -21.20 4.26 -11.97
N ALA A 171 -21.09 4.57 -10.68
CA ALA A 171 -21.73 3.79 -9.62
C ALA A 171 -23.27 3.85 -9.74
N ARG A 172 -23.93 2.69 -9.59
CA ARG A 172 -25.39 2.58 -9.69
C ARG A 172 -25.96 2.11 -8.37
N VAL A 173 -26.85 2.91 -7.81
CA VAL A 173 -27.55 2.60 -6.55
C VAL A 173 -29.05 2.72 -6.80
N LEU A 174 -29.80 1.64 -6.59
CA LEU A 174 -31.22 1.59 -6.85
C LEU A 174 -31.97 0.99 -5.67
N SER A 175 -33.04 1.65 -5.24
CA SER A 175 -33.99 1.16 -4.22
C SER A 175 -33.29 0.70 -2.92
N SER A 176 -32.28 1.45 -2.48
CA SER A 176 -31.44 1.10 -1.35
C SER A 176 -31.62 2.07 -0.18
N SER A 177 -31.38 1.58 1.02
CA SER A 177 -31.20 2.40 2.21
C SER A 177 -29.73 2.32 2.64
N ILE A 178 -29.03 3.45 2.60
CA ILE A 178 -27.60 3.57 2.86
C ILE A 178 -27.41 4.42 4.13
N ASN A 179 -26.63 3.89 5.06
CA ASN A 179 -26.41 4.54 6.36
C ASN A 179 -24.91 4.68 6.67
N SER A 180 -24.42 5.90 6.67
CA SER A 180 -23.04 6.28 7.01
C SER A 180 -22.90 6.94 8.38
N THR A 181 -23.84 6.71 9.30
CA THR A 181 -23.80 7.33 10.63
C THR A 181 -22.68 6.77 11.52
N THR A 182 -22.27 5.54 11.30
CA THR A 182 -21.24 4.85 12.08
C THR A 182 -19.89 4.73 11.35
N GLY A 183 -19.86 4.97 10.05
CA GLY A 183 -18.61 4.88 9.25
C GLY A 183 -18.82 5.40 7.84
N PRO A 184 -17.74 5.62 7.08
CA PRO A 184 -17.80 6.09 5.71
C PRO A 184 -18.30 5.01 4.76
N ILE A 185 -18.89 5.44 3.66
CA ILE A 185 -19.33 4.57 2.57
C ILE A 185 -18.74 5.07 1.27
N TYR A 186 -18.08 4.17 0.56
CA TYR A 186 -17.48 4.40 -0.75
C TYR A 186 -18.12 3.47 -1.78
N LEU A 187 -18.64 4.02 -2.86
CA LEU A 187 -19.38 3.30 -3.91
C LEU A 187 -18.79 3.56 -5.28
#